data_cea4d43b15ee16041bf9d452dfd03dfc
#
_entry.id   cea4d43b15ee16041bf9d452dfd03dfc
#
_cell.length_a   1.000
_cell.length_b   1.000
_cell.length_c   1.000
_cell.angle_alpha   90.00
_cell.angle_beta   90.00
_cell.angle_gamma   90.00
#
_symmetry.space_group_name_H-M   'P 1'
#
loop_
_entity.id
_entity.type
_entity.pdbx_description
1 polymer ?
#
loop_
_entity_poly.entity_id
_entity_poly.type
_entity_poly.pdbx_seq_one_letter_code
_entity_poly.pdbx_strand_id
1 'polypeptide(L)'
;MILASVPMAKASFIGAEQPLAPDLAADRAVLRTGRASRRRDIVFVVNPRGANGRTGKEWKKLLPYLQSRLGSECNICESLTAGPCHAIDITREAIREGADAIIAVGGDGTLHEVVNGFFWGGKPVANNDSTALHTTALGLIPLGTGSDFARTLGWKNDPYDSIDRIAKGMRSHIDVGFISGERGEPHYFINVADAHLSAKAGYYASRYKKFGNLCYVIGALQAFFSHHNQDLRIKVDDGDWEVFSQVTALCIGNAKYFGGGMKISPNADPSSGDFEVVILQDFKWYDFVLKLHKLYNGTHLSVNNVSSRRACSIEVQEIVRSGDIFVQSDGEHLGFLPRKFSILPGAIEMIR
;
A
#
# COMPACT_ATOMS: atom_id res chain seq x y z
N MET A 1 -33.14 5.65 11.25
CA MET A 1 -32.06 5.58 12.22
C MET A 1 -31.06 6.64 11.80
N ILE A 2 -31.00 7.73 12.56
CA ILE A 2 -30.28 8.96 12.19
C ILE A 2 -28.81 8.73 12.49
N LEU A 3 -27.96 8.73 11.44
CA LEU A 3 -26.51 8.73 11.58
C LEU A 3 -26.08 10.13 12.02
N ALA A 4 -25.65 10.25 13.27
CA ALA A 4 -25.04 11.45 13.80
C ALA A 4 -23.68 11.67 13.13
N SER A 5 -23.54 12.80 12.43
CA SER A 5 -22.28 13.27 11.88
C SER A 5 -21.32 13.64 13.03
N VAL A 6 -20.23 12.91 13.14
CA VAL A 6 -19.10 13.29 14.02
C VAL A 6 -18.38 14.47 13.38
N PRO A 7 -18.16 15.58 14.08
CA PRO A 7 -17.44 16.72 13.52
C PRO A 7 -15.98 16.35 13.26
N MET A 8 -15.54 16.57 12.03
CA MET A 8 -14.13 16.41 11.61
C MET A 8 -13.24 17.38 12.37
N ALA A 9 -12.14 16.86 12.89
CA ALA A 9 -11.09 17.69 13.45
C ALA A 9 -10.44 18.50 12.31
N LYS A 10 -10.52 19.82 12.39
CA LYS A 10 -9.87 20.73 11.44
C LYS A 10 -8.38 20.49 11.43
N ALA A 11 -7.79 20.34 10.24
CA ALA A 11 -6.35 20.36 10.03
C ALA A 11 -5.82 21.74 10.48
N SER A 12 -4.91 21.74 11.45
CA SER A 12 -4.29 22.98 11.90
C SER A 12 -2.98 23.20 11.14
N PHE A 13 -2.97 24.25 10.32
CA PHE A 13 -1.74 24.74 9.71
C PHE A 13 -0.93 25.52 10.75
N ILE A 14 0.31 25.10 10.98
CA ILE A 14 1.25 25.83 11.81
C ILE A 14 2.00 26.83 10.90
N GLY A 15 1.44 28.03 10.77
CA GLY A 15 2.11 29.15 10.14
C GLY A 15 2.83 30.01 11.18
N ALA A 16 4.13 30.26 11.00
CA ALA A 16 4.86 31.23 11.80
C ALA A 16 4.55 32.63 11.27
N GLU A 17 3.82 33.45 12.06
CA GLU A 17 3.69 34.89 11.82
C GLU A 17 4.96 35.61 12.26
N GLN A 18 5.53 36.42 11.37
CA GLN A 18 6.49 37.49 11.73
C GLN A 18 5.91 38.86 11.40
N PRO A 19 6.16 39.89 12.24
CA PRO A 19 5.55 41.20 12.10
C PRO A 19 6.21 42.08 11.03
N LEU A 20 5.40 42.87 10.36
CA LEU A 20 5.74 43.91 9.39
C LEU A 20 6.49 45.09 10.04
N ALA A 21 7.52 45.59 9.38
CA ALA A 21 8.05 46.95 9.55
C ALA A 21 8.29 47.56 8.16
N PRO A 22 8.17 48.94 8.03
CA PRO A 22 7.81 49.59 6.79
C PRO A 22 8.98 50.17 5.98
N ASP A 23 8.69 50.33 4.69
CA ASP A 23 9.23 51.24 3.65
C ASP A 23 10.67 51.75 3.71
N LEU A 24 11.37 51.58 2.60
CA LEU A 24 12.04 52.64 1.87
C LEU A 24 12.28 52.28 0.38
N ALA A 25 12.11 53.28 -0.45
CA ALA A 25 11.86 53.34 -1.86
C ALA A 25 13.00 52.94 -2.82
N ALA A 26 12.57 52.49 -3.99
CA ALA A 26 13.05 52.71 -5.36
C ALA A 26 14.57 52.65 -5.67
N ASP A 27 15.01 51.70 -6.45
CA ASP A 27 15.29 51.90 -7.88
C ASP A 27 15.97 50.68 -8.55
N ARG A 28 15.67 50.55 -9.84
CA ARG A 28 16.29 49.69 -10.89
C ARG A 28 15.78 48.30 -11.14
N ALA A 29 14.94 48.32 -12.16
CA ALA A 29 14.59 47.18 -12.98
C ALA A 29 15.81 46.35 -13.46
N VAL A 30 15.85 45.07 -13.08
CA VAL A 30 16.39 44.03 -13.91
C VAL A 30 15.38 42.86 -13.86
N LEU A 31 14.73 42.66 -14.98
CA LEU A 31 13.85 41.56 -15.26
C LEU A 31 14.52 40.21 -14.90
N ARG A 32 14.20 39.70 -13.74
CA ARG A 32 14.13 38.28 -13.47
C ARG A 32 12.76 38.01 -12.89
N THR A 33 11.86 37.57 -13.74
CA THR A 33 10.60 36.97 -13.34
C THR A 33 10.91 35.66 -12.60
N GLY A 34 11.42 35.77 -11.39
CA GLY A 34 11.40 34.71 -10.42
C GLY A 34 9.95 34.54 -9.98
N ARG A 35 9.20 33.64 -10.61
CA ARG A 35 7.99 33.09 -10.01
C ARG A 35 8.43 32.68 -8.61
N ALA A 36 7.96 33.35 -7.57
CA ALA A 36 8.13 32.87 -6.21
C ALA A 36 7.63 31.40 -6.21
N SER A 37 8.52 30.45 -5.98
CA SER A 37 8.17 29.04 -5.98
C SER A 37 7.12 28.88 -4.91
N ARG A 38 5.89 28.51 -5.28
CA ARG A 38 4.84 28.17 -4.34
C ARG A 38 5.40 27.08 -3.42
N ARG A 39 5.22 27.23 -2.12
CA ARG A 39 5.54 26.17 -1.14
C ARG A 39 4.69 24.95 -1.44
N ARG A 40 5.29 23.77 -1.37
CA ARG A 40 4.59 22.50 -1.58
C ARG A 40 3.73 22.16 -0.36
N ASP A 41 2.49 21.78 -0.58
CA ASP A 41 1.57 21.34 0.48
C ASP A 41 1.71 19.83 0.66
N ILE A 42 2.29 19.40 1.78
CA ILE A 42 2.55 17.98 2.07
C ILE A 42 1.74 17.53 3.28
N VAL A 43 0.89 16.53 3.09
CA VAL A 43 0.06 15.95 4.13
C VAL A 43 0.67 14.64 4.63
N PHE A 44 0.98 14.56 5.91
CA PHE A 44 1.48 13.38 6.58
C PHE A 44 0.32 12.64 7.26
N VAL A 45 -0.07 11.50 6.70
CA VAL A 45 -1.12 10.64 7.25
C VAL A 45 -0.49 9.67 8.23
N VAL A 46 -0.62 9.95 9.51
CA VAL A 46 0.06 9.23 10.58
C VAL A 46 -0.89 8.28 11.30
N ASN A 47 -0.53 7.01 11.38
CA ASN A 47 -1.26 6.06 12.22
C ASN A 47 -0.59 5.95 13.61
N PRO A 48 -1.07 6.70 14.62
CA PRO A 48 -0.40 6.74 15.94
C PRO A 48 -0.47 5.41 16.68
N ARG A 49 -1.43 4.54 16.32
CA ARG A 49 -1.63 3.21 16.93
C ARG A 49 -0.80 2.12 16.24
N GLY A 50 -0.17 2.44 15.10
CA GLY A 50 0.67 1.51 14.34
C GLY A 50 1.79 0.91 15.19
N ALA A 51 2.18 -0.35 14.91
CA ALA A 51 3.20 -1.10 15.65
C ALA A 51 2.99 -1.06 17.17
N ASN A 52 1.74 -1.28 17.64
CA ASN A 52 1.34 -1.21 19.06
C ASN A 52 1.62 0.15 19.70
N GLY A 53 1.39 1.25 18.99
CA GLY A 53 1.59 2.62 19.44
C GLY A 53 3.04 3.13 19.33
N ARG A 54 3.97 2.31 18.82
CA ARG A 54 5.35 2.73 18.58
C ARG A 54 5.44 3.80 17.48
N THR A 55 4.65 3.68 16.42
CA THR A 55 4.61 4.65 15.32
C THR A 55 4.38 6.08 15.82
N GLY A 56 3.38 6.29 16.69
CA GLY A 56 3.11 7.64 17.23
C GLY A 56 4.22 8.20 18.10
N LYS A 57 4.95 7.33 18.84
CA LYS A 57 6.10 7.75 19.65
C LYS A 57 7.29 8.12 18.77
N GLU A 58 7.61 7.31 17.78
CA GLU A 58 8.72 7.57 16.85
C GLU A 58 8.42 8.79 15.96
N TRP A 59 7.19 8.96 15.50
CA TRP A 59 6.79 10.13 14.73
C TRP A 59 7.10 11.45 15.43
N LYS A 60 6.74 11.56 16.73
CA LYS A 60 7.03 12.76 17.53
C LYS A 60 8.52 13.09 17.59
N LYS A 61 9.38 12.09 17.58
CA LYS A 61 10.85 12.29 17.59
C LYS A 61 11.37 12.75 16.22
N LEU A 62 10.67 12.40 15.14
CA LEU A 62 11.04 12.78 13.78
C LEU A 62 10.64 14.22 13.41
N LEU A 63 9.64 14.79 14.09
CA LEU A 63 9.11 16.13 13.78
C LEU A 63 10.18 17.24 13.70
N PRO A 64 11.14 17.37 14.64
CA PRO A 64 12.17 18.39 14.55
C PRO A 64 13.05 18.23 13.31
N TYR A 65 13.43 16.99 12.97
CA TYR A 65 14.21 16.70 11.77
C TYR A 65 13.41 17.00 10.50
N LEU A 66 12.15 16.58 10.45
CA LEU A 66 11.23 16.84 9.34
C LEU A 66 11.11 18.34 9.10
N GLN A 67 10.89 19.14 10.16
CA GLN A 67 10.80 20.59 10.07
C GLN A 67 12.10 21.23 9.56
N SER A 68 13.25 20.75 10.03
CA SER A 68 14.55 21.25 9.57
C SER A 68 14.81 20.96 8.09
N ARG A 69 14.31 19.83 7.57
CA ARG A 69 14.55 19.39 6.19
C ARG A 69 13.54 19.96 5.19
N LEU A 70 12.30 20.15 5.58
CA LEU A 70 11.18 20.50 4.70
C LEU A 70 10.58 21.89 5.00
N GLY A 71 10.73 22.39 6.22
CA GLY A 71 9.97 23.55 6.71
C GLY A 71 10.18 24.85 5.93
N SER A 72 11.31 25.02 5.24
CA SER A 72 11.57 26.20 4.40
C SER A 72 10.85 26.15 3.04
N GLU A 73 10.64 24.95 2.49
CA GLU A 73 10.13 24.75 1.13
C GLU A 73 8.70 24.20 1.08
N CYS A 74 8.23 23.66 2.19
CA CYS A 74 6.94 22.97 2.26
C CYS A 74 6.06 23.50 3.39
N ASN A 75 4.74 23.48 3.16
CA ASN A 75 3.75 23.52 4.21
C ASN A 75 3.52 22.09 4.69
N ILE A 76 3.74 21.85 5.97
CA ILE A 76 3.64 20.53 6.58
C ILE A 76 2.29 20.44 7.29
N CYS A 77 1.44 19.54 6.85
CA CYS A 77 0.16 19.23 7.48
C CYS A 77 0.24 17.83 8.11
N GLU A 78 0.00 17.73 9.42
CA GLU A 78 -0.07 16.47 10.14
C GLU A 78 -1.53 16.05 10.32
N SER A 79 -1.88 14.83 9.85
CA SER A 79 -3.22 14.26 9.99
C SER A 79 -3.14 12.90 10.67
N LEU A 80 -3.63 12.81 11.91
CA LEU A 80 -3.62 11.58 12.70
C LEU A 80 -4.85 10.73 12.40
N THR A 81 -4.66 9.44 12.13
CA THR A 81 -5.79 8.52 11.96
C THR A 81 -6.44 8.21 13.30
N ALA A 82 -7.77 8.21 13.33
CA ALA A 82 -8.56 7.88 14.52
C ALA A 82 -8.93 6.39 14.60
N GLY A 83 -8.99 5.68 13.47
CA GLY A 83 -9.40 4.28 13.38
C GLY A 83 -9.17 3.67 12.00
N PRO A 84 -9.66 2.44 11.77
CA PRO A 84 -9.62 1.80 10.47
C PRO A 84 -10.32 2.64 9.38
N CYS A 85 -9.81 2.57 8.17
CA CYS A 85 -10.29 3.29 6.98
C CYS A 85 -10.18 4.82 7.04
N HIS A 86 -9.78 5.42 8.17
CA HIS A 86 -9.71 6.89 8.31
C HIS A 86 -8.59 7.50 7.43
N ALA A 87 -7.50 6.77 7.17
CA ALA A 87 -6.48 7.24 6.26
C ALA A 87 -6.98 7.36 4.81
N ILE A 88 -7.98 6.57 4.41
CA ILE A 88 -8.65 6.67 3.10
C ILE A 88 -9.31 8.05 2.97
N ASP A 89 -10.10 8.45 3.98
CA ASP A 89 -10.85 9.71 3.94
C ASP A 89 -9.92 10.93 3.99
N ILE A 90 -8.93 10.91 4.89
CA ILE A 90 -7.90 11.96 4.96
C ILE A 90 -7.20 12.13 3.59
N THR A 91 -6.83 11.02 2.95
CA THR A 91 -6.16 11.04 1.66
C THR A 91 -7.05 11.65 0.57
N ARG A 92 -8.32 11.24 0.49
CA ARG A 92 -9.27 11.78 -0.50
C ARG A 92 -9.50 13.26 -0.33
N GLU A 93 -9.64 13.72 0.91
CA GLU A 93 -9.83 15.13 1.21
C GLU A 93 -8.58 15.94 0.82
N ALA A 94 -7.40 15.50 1.23
CA ALA A 94 -6.14 16.15 0.89
C ALA A 94 -5.90 16.25 -0.62
N ILE A 95 -6.24 15.21 -1.41
CA ILE A 95 -6.16 15.27 -2.88
C ILE A 95 -7.11 16.32 -3.43
N ARG A 96 -8.37 16.35 -2.95
CA ARG A 96 -9.37 17.33 -3.39
C ARG A 96 -8.98 18.76 -3.07
N GLU A 97 -8.29 18.97 -1.95
CA GLU A 97 -7.75 20.28 -1.53
C GLU A 97 -6.47 20.67 -2.27
N GLY A 98 -5.91 19.79 -3.09
CA GLY A 98 -4.76 20.06 -3.94
C GLY A 98 -3.40 19.86 -3.29
N ALA A 99 -3.28 18.95 -2.35
CA ALA A 99 -2.00 18.57 -1.77
C ALA A 99 -1.01 18.11 -2.86
N ASP A 100 0.24 18.59 -2.77
CA ASP A 100 1.32 18.18 -3.69
C ASP A 100 1.83 16.77 -3.41
N ALA A 101 1.73 16.34 -2.15
CA ALA A 101 2.09 14.97 -1.76
C ALA A 101 1.34 14.52 -0.50
N ILE A 102 1.08 13.23 -0.43
CA ILE A 102 0.53 12.54 0.74
C ILE A 102 1.53 11.48 1.18
N ILE A 103 1.96 11.57 2.42
CA ILE A 103 2.98 10.71 3.00
C ILE A 103 2.32 9.75 3.98
N ALA A 104 2.33 8.47 3.65
CA ALA A 104 1.90 7.42 4.57
C ALA A 104 2.96 7.24 5.67
N VAL A 105 2.58 7.47 6.93
CA VAL A 105 3.47 7.31 8.09
C VAL A 105 2.98 6.15 8.94
N GLY A 106 3.62 4.99 8.76
CA GLY A 106 3.18 3.77 9.43
C GLY A 106 3.71 2.50 8.79
N GLY A 107 2.92 1.43 8.87
CA GLY A 107 3.21 0.14 8.23
C GLY A 107 2.44 -0.03 6.92
N ASP A 108 2.54 -1.25 6.35
CA ASP A 108 1.90 -1.61 5.07
C ASP A 108 0.38 -1.38 5.09
N GLY A 109 -0.31 -1.62 6.23
CA GLY A 109 -1.74 -1.33 6.34
C GLY A 109 -2.08 0.16 6.24
N THR A 110 -1.23 1.06 6.78
CA THR A 110 -1.43 2.50 6.62
C THR A 110 -1.18 2.92 5.16
N LEU A 111 -0.14 2.36 4.53
CA LEU A 111 0.13 2.58 3.11
C LEU A 111 -1.04 2.08 2.24
N HIS A 112 -1.57 0.90 2.54
CA HIS A 112 -2.73 0.33 1.86
C HIS A 112 -3.96 1.26 1.92
N GLU A 113 -4.31 1.76 3.12
CA GLU A 113 -5.41 2.72 3.26
C GLU A 113 -5.16 4.01 2.46
N VAL A 114 -3.94 4.57 2.53
CA VAL A 114 -3.57 5.76 1.75
C VAL A 114 -3.71 5.50 0.26
N VAL A 115 -3.22 4.37 -0.27
CA VAL A 115 -3.38 3.98 -1.69
C VAL A 115 -4.85 3.89 -2.08
N ASN A 116 -5.71 3.28 -1.26
CA ASN A 116 -7.15 3.23 -1.51
C ASN A 116 -7.83 4.61 -1.45
N GLY A 117 -7.20 5.57 -0.77
CA GLY A 117 -7.61 6.98 -0.76
C GLY A 117 -7.35 7.71 -2.08
N PHE A 118 -6.39 7.27 -2.90
CA PHE A 118 -6.14 7.85 -4.23
C PHE A 118 -7.25 7.54 -5.24
N PHE A 119 -8.16 6.64 -4.89
CA PHE A 119 -9.22 6.20 -5.79
C PHE A 119 -10.61 6.32 -5.14
N TRP A 120 -11.62 6.54 -5.99
CA TRP A 120 -13.02 6.58 -5.62
C TRP A 120 -13.91 6.07 -6.76
N GLY A 121 -14.77 5.10 -6.47
CA GLY A 121 -15.71 4.57 -7.47
C GLY A 121 -15.03 4.02 -8.74
N GLY A 122 -13.88 3.40 -8.62
CA GLY A 122 -13.15 2.85 -9.76
C GLY A 122 -12.26 3.85 -10.54
N LYS A 123 -12.15 5.10 -10.06
CA LYS A 123 -11.40 6.17 -10.75
C LYS A 123 -10.43 6.86 -9.78
N PRO A 124 -9.34 7.45 -10.30
CA PRO A 124 -8.50 8.33 -9.50
C PRO A 124 -9.30 9.51 -8.94
N VAL A 125 -9.00 9.91 -7.71
CA VAL A 125 -9.58 11.11 -7.10
C VAL A 125 -8.97 12.34 -7.78
N ALA A 126 -9.82 13.25 -8.22
CA ALA A 126 -9.39 14.49 -8.84
C ALA A 126 -9.29 15.63 -7.82
N ASN A 127 -8.37 16.55 -8.06
CA ASN A 127 -8.33 17.84 -7.39
C ASN A 127 -9.59 18.67 -7.77
N ASN A 128 -10.15 19.40 -6.82
CA ASN A 128 -11.27 20.32 -7.07
C ASN A 128 -10.88 21.51 -7.96
N ASP A 129 -9.60 21.88 -7.97
CA ASP A 129 -9.07 22.88 -8.90
C ASP A 129 -8.71 22.21 -10.24
N SER A 130 -9.61 22.32 -11.20
CA SER A 130 -9.41 21.79 -12.57
C SER A 130 -8.25 22.46 -13.34
N THR A 131 -7.68 23.55 -12.82
CA THR A 131 -6.53 24.24 -13.41
C THR A 131 -5.19 23.75 -12.84
N ALA A 132 -5.21 22.87 -11.82
CA ALA A 132 -4.01 22.32 -11.22
C ALA A 132 -3.27 21.42 -12.22
N LEU A 133 -2.05 21.80 -12.56
CA LEU A 133 -1.18 21.11 -13.52
C LEU A 133 -0.35 19.99 -12.89
N HIS A 134 -0.56 19.67 -11.60
CA HIS A 134 0.21 18.66 -10.89
C HIS A 134 -0.68 17.53 -10.35
N THR A 135 -0.11 16.35 -10.32
CA THR A 135 -0.69 15.20 -9.66
C THR A 135 -0.18 15.11 -8.22
N THR A 136 -1.05 14.71 -7.30
CA THR A 136 -0.64 14.44 -5.91
C THR A 136 0.27 13.21 -5.87
N ALA A 137 1.45 13.34 -5.29
CA ALA A 137 2.39 12.21 -5.17
C ALA A 137 2.17 11.44 -3.87
N LEU A 138 2.44 10.14 -3.91
CA LEU A 138 2.52 9.27 -2.73
C LEU A 138 3.93 9.29 -2.17
N GLY A 139 4.07 9.36 -0.85
CA GLY A 139 5.33 9.11 -0.14
C GLY A 139 5.15 8.14 0.99
N LEU A 140 6.25 7.62 1.54
CA LEU A 140 6.24 6.64 2.61
C LEU A 140 7.32 6.92 3.64
N ILE A 141 6.93 6.93 4.92
CA ILE A 141 7.83 6.83 6.08
C ILE A 141 7.51 5.51 6.80
N PRO A 142 8.33 4.47 6.61
CA PRO A 142 8.05 3.13 7.12
C PRO A 142 8.34 3.05 8.63
N LEU A 143 7.30 3.13 9.45
CA LEU A 143 7.35 2.96 10.90
C LEU A 143 6.61 1.71 11.39
N GLY A 144 6.22 0.85 10.45
CA GLY A 144 5.55 -0.42 10.72
C GLY A 144 6.49 -1.56 11.10
N THR A 145 5.91 -2.72 11.34
CA THR A 145 6.66 -3.94 11.70
C THR A 145 7.19 -4.66 10.45
N GLY A 146 6.41 -4.73 9.36
CA GLY A 146 6.73 -5.44 8.11
C GLY A 146 7.54 -4.56 7.16
N SER A 147 6.97 -3.44 6.77
CA SER A 147 7.52 -2.50 5.78
C SER A 147 7.88 -3.21 4.45
N ASP A 148 6.98 -4.08 4.00
CA ASP A 148 7.21 -4.97 2.86
C ASP A 148 7.34 -4.21 1.55
N PHE A 149 6.57 -3.12 1.37
CA PHE A 149 6.70 -2.27 0.19
C PHE A 149 8.02 -1.50 0.16
N ALA A 150 8.44 -0.89 1.28
CA ALA A 150 9.74 -0.24 1.37
C ALA A 150 10.90 -1.21 1.07
N ARG A 151 10.77 -2.45 1.54
CA ARG A 151 11.71 -3.54 1.24
C ARG A 151 11.75 -3.88 -0.25
N THR A 152 10.60 -3.89 -0.93
CA THR A 152 10.53 -4.08 -2.39
C THR A 152 11.31 -3.00 -3.13
N LEU A 153 11.24 -1.75 -2.68
CA LEU A 153 11.97 -0.62 -3.24
C LEU A 153 13.47 -0.62 -2.87
N GLY A 154 13.93 -1.61 -2.09
CA GLY A 154 15.31 -1.67 -1.61
C GLY A 154 15.65 -0.61 -0.56
N TRP A 155 14.65 0.00 0.06
CA TRP A 155 14.89 1.03 1.07
C TRP A 155 15.33 0.41 2.40
N LYS A 156 16.24 1.09 3.05
CA LYS A 156 16.52 0.82 4.45
C LYS A 156 15.28 1.18 5.28
N ASN A 157 15.02 0.42 6.33
CA ASN A 157 13.95 0.76 7.28
C ASN A 157 14.42 1.89 8.21
N ASP A 158 14.79 3.02 7.60
CA ASP A 158 15.28 4.23 8.25
C ASP A 158 14.35 5.41 7.92
N PRO A 159 13.62 5.92 8.90
CA PRO A 159 12.70 7.02 8.68
C PRO A 159 13.40 8.35 8.32
N TYR A 160 14.66 8.56 8.74
CA TYR A 160 15.44 9.74 8.37
C TYR A 160 15.80 9.74 6.88
N ASP A 161 16.23 8.59 6.35
CA ASP A 161 16.46 8.43 4.90
C ASP A 161 15.18 8.68 4.10
N SER A 162 14.02 8.24 4.61
CA SER A 162 12.72 8.51 3.98
C SER A 162 12.38 10.00 3.95
N ILE A 163 12.65 10.75 5.02
CA ILE A 163 12.46 12.21 5.06
C ILE A 163 13.39 12.90 4.06
N ASP A 164 14.64 12.47 3.94
CA ASP A 164 15.59 13.01 2.97
C ASP A 164 15.16 12.75 1.52
N ARG A 165 14.55 11.59 1.23
CA ARG A 165 13.93 11.30 -0.08
C ARG A 165 12.77 12.24 -0.39
N ILE A 166 11.90 12.48 0.59
CA ILE A 166 10.78 13.42 0.46
C ILE A 166 11.30 14.84 0.18
N ALA A 167 12.37 15.26 0.86
CA ALA A 167 13.01 16.55 0.64
C ALA A 167 13.57 16.68 -0.79
N LYS A 168 14.25 15.64 -1.29
CA LYS A 168 14.74 15.58 -2.68
C LYS A 168 13.62 15.64 -3.70
N GLY A 169 12.45 15.07 -3.37
CA GLY A 169 11.26 15.14 -4.20
C GLY A 169 11.35 14.46 -5.56
N MET A 170 12.29 13.51 -5.75
CA MET A 170 12.36 12.73 -6.98
C MET A 170 11.15 11.80 -7.07
N ARG A 171 10.54 11.72 -8.23
CA ARG A 171 9.29 10.99 -8.42
C ARG A 171 9.42 9.95 -9.54
N SER A 172 8.70 8.86 -9.41
CA SER A 172 8.49 7.88 -10.49
C SER A 172 7.09 7.30 -10.37
N HIS A 173 6.55 6.83 -11.49
CA HIS A 173 5.26 6.16 -11.50
C HIS A 173 5.37 4.74 -10.95
N ILE A 174 4.34 4.31 -10.23
CA ILE A 174 4.18 2.95 -9.75
C ILE A 174 2.83 2.40 -10.18
N ASP A 175 2.80 1.12 -10.38
CA ASP A 175 1.61 0.37 -10.71
C ASP A 175 0.79 0.09 -9.44
N VAL A 176 -0.51 -0.06 -9.62
CA VAL A 176 -1.44 -0.42 -8.56
C VAL A 176 -2.30 -1.58 -9.03
N GLY A 177 -2.44 -2.61 -8.20
CA GLY A 177 -3.37 -3.68 -8.47
C GLY A 177 -4.80 -3.26 -8.16
N PHE A 178 -5.73 -3.69 -8.98
CA PHE A 178 -7.16 -3.44 -8.87
C PHE A 178 -7.91 -4.75 -8.77
N ILE A 179 -8.81 -4.86 -7.79
CA ILE A 179 -9.64 -6.04 -7.57
C ILE A 179 -11.10 -5.68 -7.78
N SER A 180 -11.75 -6.43 -8.65
CA SER A 180 -13.20 -6.36 -8.86
C SER A 180 -13.84 -7.73 -8.64
N GLY A 181 -15.15 -7.75 -8.42
CA GLY A 181 -15.91 -8.98 -8.26
C GLY A 181 -17.40 -8.73 -8.46
N GLU A 182 -18.21 -9.80 -8.44
CA GLU A 182 -19.65 -9.72 -8.66
C GLU A 182 -20.37 -8.87 -7.59
N ARG A 183 -19.79 -8.74 -6.42
CA ARG A 183 -20.35 -7.96 -5.30
C ARG A 183 -19.19 -7.31 -4.53
N GLY A 184 -19.18 -6.00 -4.43
CA GLY A 184 -18.26 -5.24 -3.59
C GLY A 184 -17.71 -3.99 -4.27
N GLU A 185 -17.25 -3.07 -3.44
CA GLU A 185 -16.54 -1.87 -3.87
C GLU A 185 -15.21 -2.25 -4.54
N PRO A 186 -14.79 -1.47 -5.54
CA PRO A 186 -13.44 -1.57 -6.08
C PRO A 186 -12.39 -1.48 -4.99
N HIS A 187 -11.39 -2.35 -5.04
CA HIS A 187 -10.32 -2.40 -4.05
C HIS A 187 -8.96 -2.34 -4.72
N TYR A 188 -8.01 -1.66 -4.09
CA TYR A 188 -6.69 -1.43 -4.66
C TYR A 188 -5.61 -1.99 -3.74
N PHE A 189 -4.54 -2.52 -4.33
CA PHE A 189 -3.40 -3.04 -3.58
C PHE A 189 -2.07 -2.62 -4.21
N ILE A 190 -1.05 -2.52 -3.38
CA ILE A 190 0.28 -2.08 -3.78
C ILE A 190 1.32 -3.19 -3.62
N ASN A 191 1.11 -4.12 -2.69
CA ASN A 191 2.02 -5.24 -2.47
C ASN A 191 1.54 -6.50 -3.19
N VAL A 192 0.73 -7.31 -2.53
CA VAL A 192 0.32 -8.64 -3.01
C VAL A 192 -1.15 -8.86 -2.69
N ALA A 193 -1.90 -9.30 -3.70
CA ALA A 193 -3.19 -9.92 -3.49
C ALA A 193 -3.04 -11.44 -3.54
N ASP A 194 -3.85 -12.14 -2.79
CA ASP A 194 -3.78 -13.59 -2.76
C ASP A 194 -5.11 -14.26 -2.44
N ALA A 195 -5.18 -15.55 -2.77
CA ALA A 195 -6.36 -16.37 -2.54
C ALA A 195 -5.98 -17.73 -1.92
N HIS A 196 -6.96 -18.33 -1.27
CA HIS A 196 -6.92 -19.65 -0.67
C HIS A 196 -6.13 -19.70 0.64
N LEU A 197 -5.13 -20.59 0.81
CA LEU A 197 -4.40 -20.77 2.07
C LEU A 197 -3.72 -19.49 2.56
N SER A 198 -3.05 -18.75 1.66
CA SER A 198 -2.33 -17.52 2.01
C SER A 198 -3.28 -16.45 2.55
N ALA A 199 -4.43 -16.26 1.89
CA ALA A 199 -5.47 -15.34 2.33
C ALA A 199 -6.07 -15.76 3.68
N LYS A 200 -6.34 -17.06 3.86
CA LYS A 200 -6.81 -17.62 5.12
C LYS A 200 -5.79 -17.47 6.24
N ALA A 201 -4.51 -17.64 5.93
CA ALA A 201 -3.40 -17.42 6.87
C ALA A 201 -3.33 -15.97 7.34
N GLY A 202 -3.47 -15.01 6.42
CA GLY A 202 -3.54 -13.59 6.75
C GLY A 202 -4.73 -13.24 7.65
N TYR A 203 -5.90 -13.79 7.35
CA TYR A 203 -7.09 -13.64 8.19
C TYR A 203 -6.85 -14.13 9.63
N TYR A 204 -6.21 -15.28 9.83
CA TYR A 204 -5.86 -15.76 11.16
C TYR A 204 -4.71 -14.95 11.79
N ALA A 205 -3.70 -14.55 11.02
CA ALA A 205 -2.58 -13.76 11.51
C ALA A 205 -3.04 -12.43 12.12
N SER A 206 -4.13 -11.84 11.60
CA SER A 206 -4.69 -10.59 12.13
C SER A 206 -5.02 -10.65 13.63
N ARG A 207 -5.32 -11.85 14.17
CA ARG A 207 -5.62 -12.09 15.58
C ARG A 207 -4.36 -12.14 16.46
N TYR A 208 -3.19 -12.32 15.85
CA TYR A 208 -1.90 -12.54 16.52
C TYR A 208 -0.91 -11.39 16.31
N LYS A 209 -1.37 -10.20 15.87
CA LYS A 209 -0.52 -9.03 15.56
C LYS A 209 0.45 -8.63 16.68
N LYS A 210 0.12 -8.97 17.94
CA LYS A 210 1.01 -8.72 19.11
C LYS A 210 2.35 -9.45 19.04
N PHE A 211 2.46 -10.54 18.26
CA PHE A 211 3.69 -11.31 18.10
C PHE A 211 4.58 -10.82 16.95
N GLY A 212 4.31 -9.63 16.39
CA GLY A 212 5.07 -9.09 15.27
C GLY A 212 4.99 -10.00 14.04
N ASN A 213 6.08 -10.14 13.30
CA ASN A 213 6.09 -10.95 12.06
C ASN A 213 5.77 -12.44 12.27
N LEU A 214 5.96 -12.97 13.49
CA LEU A 214 5.64 -14.35 13.80
C LEU A 214 4.14 -14.66 13.68
N CYS A 215 3.28 -13.65 13.74
CA CYS A 215 1.83 -13.81 13.56
C CYS A 215 1.47 -14.49 12.23
N TYR A 216 2.22 -14.23 11.16
CA TYR A 216 1.97 -14.83 9.85
C TYR A 216 2.29 -16.33 9.82
N VAL A 217 3.37 -16.75 10.51
CA VAL A 217 3.70 -18.18 10.63
C VAL A 217 2.65 -18.91 11.46
N ILE A 218 2.22 -18.31 12.59
CA ILE A 218 1.15 -18.87 13.43
C ILE A 218 -0.16 -18.96 12.66
N GLY A 219 -0.52 -17.90 11.93
CA GLY A 219 -1.71 -17.85 11.09
C GLY A 219 -1.70 -18.91 9.99
N ALA A 220 -0.55 -19.11 9.32
CA ALA A 220 -0.40 -20.13 8.30
C ALA A 220 -0.56 -21.55 8.88
N LEU A 221 0.08 -21.85 9.99
CA LEU A 221 -0.08 -23.15 10.66
C LEU A 221 -1.53 -23.39 11.07
N GLN A 222 -2.19 -22.39 11.64
CA GLN A 222 -3.62 -22.49 11.99
C GLN A 222 -4.50 -22.68 10.74
N ALA A 223 -4.19 -22.00 9.64
CA ALA A 223 -4.94 -22.13 8.40
C ALA A 223 -4.87 -23.57 7.83
N PHE A 224 -3.71 -24.22 7.91
CA PHE A 224 -3.50 -25.58 7.42
C PHE A 224 -4.39 -26.63 8.11
N PHE A 225 -4.75 -26.46 9.37
CA PHE A 225 -5.60 -27.44 10.09
C PHE A 225 -6.99 -27.62 9.45
N SER A 226 -7.48 -26.59 8.77
CA SER A 226 -8.80 -26.60 8.12
C SER A 226 -8.70 -26.30 6.62
N HIS A 227 -7.51 -26.52 6.04
CA HIS A 227 -7.28 -26.26 4.62
C HIS A 227 -7.32 -27.57 3.84
N HIS A 228 -8.00 -27.52 2.71
CA HIS A 228 -7.98 -28.56 1.69
C HIS A 228 -7.62 -27.89 0.37
N ASN A 229 -6.62 -28.45 -0.33
CA ASN A 229 -6.30 -27.98 -1.67
C ASN A 229 -7.51 -28.18 -2.58
N GLN A 230 -7.77 -27.23 -3.45
CA GLN A 230 -8.91 -27.25 -4.36
C GLN A 230 -8.46 -26.95 -5.80
N ASP A 231 -9.23 -27.44 -6.75
CA ASP A 231 -9.01 -27.15 -8.15
C ASP A 231 -9.62 -25.78 -8.48
N LEU A 232 -8.84 -24.92 -9.13
CA LEU A 232 -9.27 -23.58 -9.54
C LEU A 232 -9.26 -23.45 -11.05
N ARG A 233 -10.20 -22.68 -11.58
CA ARG A 233 -10.14 -22.15 -12.94
C ARG A 233 -9.52 -20.77 -12.91
N ILE A 234 -8.48 -20.61 -13.71
CA ILE A 234 -7.74 -19.33 -13.79
C ILE A 234 -7.66 -18.95 -15.26
N LYS A 235 -8.03 -17.70 -15.54
CA LYS A 235 -7.84 -17.08 -16.85
C LYS A 235 -6.80 -15.99 -16.71
N VAL A 236 -5.79 -16.03 -17.57
CA VAL A 236 -4.68 -15.08 -17.59
C VAL A 236 -4.80 -14.22 -18.83
N ASP A 237 -4.87 -12.92 -18.63
CA ASP A 237 -5.07 -11.92 -19.68
C ASP A 237 -6.26 -12.27 -20.60
N ASP A 238 -6.08 -12.20 -21.91
CA ASP A 238 -7.11 -12.56 -22.91
C ASP A 238 -7.06 -14.05 -23.30
N GLY A 239 -6.27 -14.88 -22.58
CA GLY A 239 -6.16 -16.31 -22.83
C GLY A 239 -7.41 -17.12 -22.49
N ASP A 240 -7.32 -18.42 -22.60
CA ASP A 240 -8.39 -19.36 -22.24
C ASP A 240 -8.40 -19.64 -20.73
N TRP A 241 -9.51 -20.21 -20.27
CA TRP A 241 -9.63 -20.73 -18.92
C TRP A 241 -8.81 -22.01 -18.77
N GLU A 242 -7.82 -21.99 -17.89
CA GLU A 242 -7.01 -23.15 -17.52
C GLU A 242 -7.47 -23.69 -16.16
N VAL A 243 -7.38 -25.02 -15.99
CA VAL A 243 -7.63 -25.69 -14.71
C VAL A 243 -6.32 -26.00 -14.02
N PHE A 244 -6.17 -25.46 -12.81
CA PHE A 244 -5.04 -25.74 -11.92
C PHE A 244 -5.51 -26.67 -10.80
N SER A 245 -4.96 -27.91 -10.79
CA SER A 245 -5.36 -28.91 -9.80
C SER A 245 -4.67 -28.69 -8.47
N GLN A 246 -5.37 -29.02 -7.38
CA GLN A 246 -4.84 -29.05 -6.03
C GLN A 246 -4.12 -27.73 -5.63
N VAL A 247 -4.69 -26.57 -5.99
CA VAL A 247 -4.14 -25.28 -5.61
C VAL A 247 -4.15 -25.14 -4.10
N THR A 248 -2.98 -24.84 -3.53
CA THR A 248 -2.82 -24.53 -2.10
C THR A 248 -2.92 -23.02 -1.87
N ALA A 249 -2.24 -22.25 -2.69
CA ALA A 249 -2.26 -20.78 -2.63
C ALA A 249 -2.02 -20.18 -4.02
N LEU A 250 -2.69 -19.07 -4.29
CA LEU A 250 -2.48 -18.23 -5.46
C LEU A 250 -2.08 -16.86 -4.96
N CYS A 251 -0.91 -16.36 -5.39
CA CYS A 251 -0.40 -15.05 -5.02
C CYS A 251 -0.17 -14.20 -6.27
N ILE A 252 -0.64 -12.97 -6.25
CA ILE A 252 -0.62 -12.01 -7.36
C ILE A 252 0.17 -10.80 -6.87
N GLY A 253 1.47 -10.79 -7.21
CA GLY A 253 2.43 -9.80 -6.71
C GLY A 253 2.59 -8.62 -7.65
N ASN A 254 2.20 -7.43 -7.19
CA ASN A 254 2.65 -6.16 -7.71
C ASN A 254 4.02 -5.80 -7.12
N ALA A 255 4.28 -6.25 -5.90
CA ALA A 255 5.55 -6.11 -5.19
C ALA A 255 6.06 -7.47 -4.70
N LYS A 256 7.33 -7.50 -4.23
CA LYS A 256 8.05 -8.76 -3.95
C LYS A 256 7.65 -9.43 -2.64
N TYR A 257 7.26 -8.65 -1.64
CA TYR A 257 7.16 -9.12 -0.25
C TYR A 257 5.76 -8.98 0.30
N PHE A 258 5.40 -9.92 1.17
CA PHE A 258 4.21 -9.85 2.01
C PHE A 258 4.47 -10.53 3.36
N GLY A 259 3.55 -10.40 4.31
CA GLY A 259 3.61 -11.15 5.56
C GLY A 259 4.85 -10.92 6.41
N GLY A 260 5.45 -9.71 6.33
CA GLY A 260 6.59 -9.34 7.15
C GLY A 260 7.93 -9.88 6.64
N GLY A 261 8.13 -9.92 5.32
CA GLY A 261 9.40 -10.23 4.70
C GLY A 261 9.46 -11.54 3.92
N MET A 262 8.35 -12.26 3.77
CA MET A 262 8.30 -13.39 2.86
C MET A 262 8.31 -12.89 1.41
N LYS A 263 9.30 -13.33 0.62
CA LYS A 263 9.53 -12.89 -0.76
C LYS A 263 8.76 -13.79 -1.73
N ILE A 264 7.43 -13.67 -1.70
CA ILE A 264 6.52 -14.56 -2.43
C ILE A 264 6.56 -14.35 -3.94
N SER A 265 6.76 -13.12 -4.40
CA SER A 265 6.85 -12.76 -5.82
C SER A 265 8.24 -12.15 -6.09
N PRO A 266 9.30 -12.98 -6.15
CA PRO A 266 10.68 -12.49 -6.14
C PRO A 266 11.05 -11.63 -7.36
N ASN A 267 10.35 -11.81 -8.48
CA ASN A 267 10.60 -11.08 -9.72
C ASN A 267 9.60 -9.94 -9.97
N ALA A 268 8.67 -9.69 -9.04
CA ALA A 268 7.72 -8.58 -9.16
C ALA A 268 8.45 -7.23 -9.12
N ASP A 269 7.97 -6.30 -9.93
CA ASP A 269 8.44 -4.91 -9.98
C ASP A 269 7.23 -3.98 -10.08
N PRO A 270 6.99 -3.10 -9.11
CA PRO A 270 5.84 -2.21 -9.11
C PRO A 270 5.90 -1.10 -10.19
N SER A 271 6.76 -1.23 -11.18
CA SER A 271 6.90 -0.32 -12.32
C SER A 271 6.90 -1.07 -13.65
N SER A 272 6.64 -2.40 -13.66
CA SER A 272 6.75 -3.22 -14.87
C SER A 272 5.49 -3.26 -15.73
N GLY A 273 4.35 -2.79 -15.19
CA GLY A 273 3.06 -2.84 -15.87
C GLY A 273 2.38 -4.22 -15.84
N ASP A 274 2.89 -5.18 -15.05
CA ASP A 274 2.35 -6.51 -14.92
C ASP A 274 2.60 -7.10 -13.53
N PHE A 275 1.85 -8.14 -13.17
CA PHE A 275 2.04 -8.90 -11.93
C PHE A 275 3.00 -10.08 -12.12
N GLU A 276 3.67 -10.49 -11.05
CA GLU A 276 4.17 -11.86 -10.93
C GLU A 276 3.13 -12.71 -10.21
N VAL A 277 2.59 -13.69 -10.91
CA VAL A 277 1.58 -14.63 -10.40
C VAL A 277 2.25 -15.92 -9.98
N VAL A 278 2.15 -16.26 -8.72
CA VAL A 278 2.75 -17.46 -8.15
C VAL A 278 1.66 -18.41 -7.68
N ILE A 279 1.70 -19.64 -8.18
CA ILE A 279 0.74 -20.68 -7.86
C ILE A 279 1.45 -21.83 -7.15
N LEU A 280 1.03 -22.13 -5.93
CA LEU A 280 1.49 -23.25 -5.13
C LEU A 280 0.45 -24.37 -5.19
N GLN A 281 0.88 -25.59 -5.55
CA GLN A 281 -0.01 -26.74 -5.72
C GLN A 281 0.43 -27.89 -4.82
N ASP A 282 -0.53 -28.63 -4.30
CA ASP A 282 -0.32 -29.84 -3.50
C ASP A 282 0.65 -29.70 -2.32
N PHE A 283 0.68 -28.52 -1.66
CA PHE A 283 1.45 -28.34 -0.44
C PHE A 283 0.71 -28.90 0.76
N LYS A 284 1.46 -29.56 1.64
CA LYS A 284 1.01 -30.00 2.96
C LYS A 284 1.64 -29.11 4.04
N TRP A 285 1.14 -29.14 5.25
CA TRP A 285 1.66 -28.31 6.35
C TRP A 285 3.16 -28.51 6.60
N TYR A 286 3.67 -29.73 6.47
CA TYR A 286 5.10 -30.03 6.64
C TYR A 286 5.94 -29.49 5.49
N ASP A 287 5.42 -29.44 4.26
CA ASP A 287 6.09 -28.75 3.13
C ASP A 287 6.29 -27.29 3.43
N PHE A 288 5.26 -26.61 3.98
CA PHE A 288 5.35 -25.22 4.38
C PHE A 288 6.47 -25.03 5.42
N VAL A 289 6.50 -25.84 6.49
CA VAL A 289 7.51 -25.74 7.55
C VAL A 289 8.92 -25.98 6.99
N LEU A 290 9.11 -27.03 6.21
CA LEU A 290 10.42 -27.40 5.65
C LEU A 290 10.93 -26.41 4.60
N LYS A 291 10.01 -25.77 3.84
CA LYS A 291 10.34 -24.87 2.74
C LYS A 291 10.19 -23.39 3.10
N LEU A 292 9.81 -23.08 4.34
CA LEU A 292 9.59 -21.68 4.79
C LEU A 292 10.82 -20.77 4.53
N HIS A 293 12.03 -21.30 4.75
CA HIS A 293 13.26 -20.57 4.45
C HIS A 293 13.37 -20.16 2.98
N LYS A 294 12.84 -20.95 2.04
CA LYS A 294 12.82 -20.64 0.61
C LYS A 294 11.88 -19.47 0.30
N LEU A 295 10.75 -19.35 1.03
CA LEU A 295 9.85 -18.19 0.90
C LEU A 295 10.54 -16.91 1.33
N TYR A 296 11.29 -16.91 2.44
CA TYR A 296 12.03 -15.73 2.87
C TYR A 296 13.17 -15.36 1.91
N ASN A 297 13.86 -16.35 1.34
CA ASN A 297 14.96 -16.14 0.40
C ASN A 297 14.50 -15.90 -1.04
N GLY A 298 13.21 -16.11 -1.37
CA GLY A 298 12.68 -15.99 -2.72
C GLY A 298 13.11 -17.11 -3.67
N THR A 299 13.55 -18.28 -3.12
CA THR A 299 14.00 -19.43 -3.90
C THR A 299 12.97 -20.53 -4.05
N HIS A 300 11.74 -20.29 -3.57
CA HIS A 300 10.64 -21.26 -3.64
C HIS A 300 10.17 -21.54 -5.08
N LEU A 301 10.42 -20.65 -6.03
CA LEU A 301 10.13 -20.90 -7.46
C LEU A 301 10.90 -22.10 -8.02
N SER A 302 11.98 -22.54 -7.35
CA SER A 302 12.72 -23.79 -7.72
C SER A 302 12.05 -25.07 -7.23
N VAL A 303 10.92 -24.99 -6.55
CA VAL A 303 10.18 -26.17 -6.05
C VAL A 303 9.22 -26.65 -7.15
N ASN A 304 9.20 -27.94 -7.42
CA ASN A 304 8.42 -28.52 -8.53
C ASN A 304 6.92 -28.18 -8.51
N ASN A 305 6.35 -28.00 -7.33
CA ASN A 305 4.93 -27.72 -7.15
C ASN A 305 4.63 -26.19 -7.10
N VAL A 306 5.58 -25.37 -7.54
CA VAL A 306 5.42 -23.92 -7.61
C VAL A 306 5.63 -23.49 -9.06
N SER A 307 4.66 -22.76 -9.59
CA SER A 307 4.78 -22.13 -10.90
C SER A 307 4.65 -20.61 -10.78
N SER A 308 5.30 -19.91 -11.70
CA SER A 308 5.23 -18.45 -11.78
C SER A 308 5.01 -18.03 -13.23
N ARG A 309 4.18 -17.00 -13.45
CA ARG A 309 3.97 -16.36 -14.75
C ARG A 309 3.72 -14.86 -14.60
N ARG A 310 3.94 -14.12 -15.67
CA ARG A 310 3.60 -12.69 -15.75
C ARG A 310 2.19 -12.53 -16.30
N ALA A 311 1.45 -11.52 -15.81
CA ALA A 311 0.09 -11.23 -16.26
C ALA A 311 -0.29 -9.78 -15.98
N CYS A 312 -1.07 -9.18 -16.87
CA CYS A 312 -1.71 -7.88 -16.64
C CYS A 312 -3.09 -8.02 -15.98
N SER A 313 -3.75 -9.14 -16.19
CA SER A 313 -5.03 -9.46 -15.54
C SER A 313 -5.19 -10.94 -15.25
N ILE A 314 -5.95 -11.24 -14.21
CA ILE A 314 -6.27 -12.61 -13.80
C ILE A 314 -7.70 -12.68 -13.33
N GLU A 315 -8.44 -13.65 -13.87
CA GLU A 315 -9.76 -14.02 -13.35
C GLU A 315 -9.67 -15.40 -12.69
N VAL A 316 -10.21 -15.50 -11.48
CA VAL A 316 -10.13 -16.73 -10.68
C VAL A 316 -11.51 -17.16 -10.22
N GLN A 317 -11.81 -18.43 -10.41
CA GLN A 317 -13.08 -19.04 -10.03
C GLN A 317 -12.87 -20.42 -9.41
N GLU A 318 -13.74 -20.76 -8.48
CA GLU A 318 -13.87 -22.15 -7.98
C GLU A 318 -14.52 -23.03 -9.05
N ILE A 319 -14.04 -24.26 -9.22
CA ILE A 319 -14.71 -25.26 -10.08
C ILE A 319 -15.99 -25.74 -9.41
N VAL A 320 -15.88 -26.08 -8.13
CA VAL A 320 -17.04 -26.40 -7.29
C VAL A 320 -17.29 -25.19 -6.41
N ARG A 321 -18.40 -24.51 -6.61
CA ARG A 321 -18.74 -23.29 -5.84
C ARG A 321 -19.01 -23.65 -4.37
N SER A 322 -17.97 -23.69 -3.56
CA SER A 322 -18.06 -23.80 -2.11
C SER A 322 -18.31 -22.44 -1.46
N GLY A 323 -17.83 -21.35 -2.08
CA GLY A 323 -17.97 -19.99 -1.59
C GLY A 323 -17.12 -19.72 -0.35
N ASP A 324 -16.09 -20.52 -0.10
CA ASP A 324 -15.25 -20.45 1.11
C ASP A 324 -13.76 -20.18 0.84
N ILE A 325 -13.37 -19.99 -0.43
CA ILE A 325 -11.99 -19.65 -0.79
C ILE A 325 -11.75 -18.17 -0.51
N PHE A 326 -11.01 -17.92 0.56
CA PHE A 326 -10.65 -16.58 1.02
C PHE A 326 -9.85 -15.81 -0.03
N VAL A 327 -10.12 -14.51 -0.11
CA VAL A 327 -9.35 -13.53 -0.89
C VAL A 327 -8.93 -12.40 0.03
N GLN A 328 -7.68 -11.98 -0.10
CA GLN A 328 -7.17 -10.79 0.57
C GLN A 328 -6.25 -9.99 -0.34
N SER A 329 -5.94 -8.77 0.05
CA SER A 329 -4.84 -7.97 -0.49
C SER A 329 -4.22 -7.10 0.57
N ASP A 330 -2.90 -6.97 0.56
CA ASP A 330 -2.11 -6.19 1.52
C ASP A 330 -2.45 -6.48 2.99
N GLY A 331 -2.97 -7.69 3.29
CA GLY A 331 -3.37 -8.11 4.62
C GLY A 331 -4.83 -7.80 5.00
N GLU A 332 -5.63 -7.22 4.08
CA GLU A 332 -7.05 -6.94 4.31
C GLU A 332 -7.93 -8.01 3.63
N HIS A 333 -8.86 -8.58 4.40
CA HIS A 333 -9.77 -9.62 3.92
C HIS A 333 -10.87 -9.02 3.05
N LEU A 334 -11.03 -9.54 1.83
CA LEU A 334 -11.94 -9.03 0.81
C LEU A 334 -13.12 -9.98 0.50
N GLY A 335 -13.36 -10.97 1.35
CA GLY A 335 -14.37 -12.00 1.12
C GLY A 335 -13.81 -13.19 0.36
N PHE A 336 -14.53 -13.67 -0.66
CA PHE A 336 -14.29 -14.94 -1.31
C PHE A 336 -14.25 -14.82 -2.83
N LEU A 337 -13.80 -15.88 -3.50
CA LEU A 337 -13.90 -16.03 -4.96
C LEU A 337 -15.37 -16.08 -5.41
N PRO A 338 -15.71 -15.73 -6.67
CA PRO A 338 -14.79 -15.37 -7.76
C PRO A 338 -14.31 -13.91 -7.69
N ARG A 339 -13.13 -13.66 -8.25
CA ARG A 339 -12.52 -12.31 -8.35
C ARG A 339 -11.76 -12.13 -9.66
N LYS A 340 -11.68 -10.87 -10.09
CA LYS A 340 -10.81 -10.43 -11.16
C LYS A 340 -9.79 -9.45 -10.59
N PHE A 341 -8.53 -9.65 -10.94
CA PHE A 341 -7.40 -8.81 -10.60
C PHE A 341 -6.85 -8.19 -11.89
N SER A 342 -6.58 -6.90 -11.88
CA SER A 342 -6.03 -6.20 -13.04
C SER A 342 -4.97 -5.20 -12.59
N ILE A 343 -3.94 -5.00 -13.39
CA ILE A 343 -2.95 -3.96 -13.15
C ILE A 343 -3.46 -2.60 -13.66
N LEU A 344 -3.14 -1.55 -12.95
CA LEU A 344 -3.26 -0.15 -13.37
C LEU A 344 -1.84 0.39 -13.52
N PRO A 345 -1.25 0.36 -14.73
CA PRO A 345 0.13 0.75 -14.94
C PRO A 345 0.33 2.24 -14.66
N GLY A 346 1.39 2.57 -13.91
CA GLY A 346 1.78 3.94 -13.61
C GLY A 346 0.72 4.76 -12.90
N ALA A 347 -0.20 4.13 -12.16
CA ALA A 347 -1.41 4.75 -11.64
C ALA A 347 -1.16 5.81 -10.57
N ILE A 348 -0.04 5.73 -9.86
CA ILE A 348 0.34 6.69 -8.81
C ILE A 348 1.77 7.17 -9.04
N GLU A 349 1.98 8.48 -8.91
CA GLU A 349 3.31 9.07 -8.84
C GLU A 349 3.85 8.95 -7.41
N MET A 350 5.00 8.32 -7.23
CA MET A 350 5.60 8.08 -5.91
C MET A 350 6.94 8.80 -5.76
N ILE A 351 7.15 9.41 -4.59
CA ILE A 351 8.44 9.98 -4.17
C ILE A 351 9.40 8.83 -3.82
N ARG A 352 10.58 8.82 -4.46
CA ARG A 352 11.59 7.76 -4.28
C ARG A 352 12.93 8.28 -3.79
#